data_29dc4b3df1ba05a7bcaaa94ce51549a2
#
_entry.id   29dc4b3df1ba05a7bcaaa94ce51549a2
#
_cell.length_a   1.000
_cell.length_b   1.000
_cell.length_c   1.000
_cell.angle_alpha   90.00
_cell.angle_beta   90.00
_cell.angle_gamma   90.00
#
_symmetry.space_group_name_H-M   'P 1'
#
loop_
_entity.id
_entity.type
_entity.pdbx_description
1 polymer ?
#
loop_
_entity_poly.entity_id
_entity_poly.type
_entity_poly.pdbx_seq_one_letter_code
_entity_poly.pdbx_strand_id
1 'polypeptide(L)'
;MRIAVCPGSFDPVTMGHLDVFERASRMSDQVIVAVLINKQKSSLFTLDERIEMLTEATSHLPNVSVDSFYGLLVDYCRDHNVNAIVKGLRAVSDFDYELQMAQMNYRLTEVETCFISTNPLYSYLSSSLVKEVATHGGNVSGLVPEVVLKRLEDKLSSTI
;
A
#
# COMPACT_ATOMS: atom_id res chain seq x y z
N MET A 1 0.50 22.52 -6.79
CA MET A 1 0.20 21.10 -7.02
C MET A 1 0.39 20.33 -5.72
N ARG A 2 -0.63 19.61 -5.27
CA ARG A 2 -0.60 18.82 -4.03
C ARG A 2 -0.28 17.37 -4.38
N ILE A 3 0.85 16.89 -3.88
CA ILE A 3 1.32 15.52 -4.08
C ILE A 3 1.16 14.76 -2.76
N ALA A 4 0.44 13.65 -2.81
CA ALA A 4 0.31 12.70 -1.70
C ALA A 4 1.11 11.43 -1.99
N VAL A 5 1.64 10.81 -0.94
CA VAL A 5 2.27 9.48 -1.02
C VAL A 5 1.47 8.48 -0.19
N CYS A 6 1.22 7.32 -0.76
CA CYS A 6 0.65 6.16 -0.06
C CYS A 6 1.76 5.09 0.05
N PRO A 7 2.44 5.01 1.20
CA PRO A 7 3.54 4.06 1.37
C PRO A 7 3.07 2.70 1.87
N GLY A 8 3.81 1.67 1.56
CA GLY A 8 3.58 0.33 2.09
C GLY A 8 4.45 -0.72 1.42
N SER A 9 4.36 -1.94 1.92
CA SER A 9 5.05 -3.10 1.32
C SER A 9 4.26 -3.68 0.14
N PHE A 10 2.94 -3.67 0.22
CA PHE A 10 2.01 -4.16 -0.82
C PHE A 10 2.38 -5.56 -1.36
N ASP A 11 2.40 -6.52 -0.48
CA ASP A 11 2.85 -7.88 -0.74
C ASP A 11 1.77 -8.94 -0.41
N PRO A 12 0.70 -9.01 -1.20
CA PRO A 12 0.32 -8.17 -2.33
C PRO A 12 -0.56 -6.97 -1.96
N VAL A 13 -0.85 -6.11 -2.94
CA VAL A 13 -1.90 -5.10 -2.84
C VAL A 13 -3.26 -5.78 -2.67
N THR A 14 -4.13 -5.21 -1.81
CA THR A 14 -5.50 -5.71 -1.55
C THR A 14 -6.55 -4.68 -1.97
N MET A 15 -7.82 -5.08 -1.95
CA MET A 15 -8.93 -4.14 -2.20
C MET A 15 -8.99 -3.03 -1.15
N GLY A 16 -8.54 -3.31 0.09
CA GLY A 16 -8.42 -2.28 1.12
C GLY A 16 -7.41 -1.20 0.77
N HIS A 17 -6.26 -1.59 0.23
CA HIS A 17 -5.26 -0.64 -0.28
C HIS A 17 -5.81 0.18 -1.45
N LEU A 18 -6.44 -0.49 -2.41
CA LEU A 18 -6.97 0.16 -3.60
C LEU A 18 -8.04 1.21 -3.25
N ASP A 19 -8.93 0.92 -2.28
CA ASP A 19 -9.90 1.88 -1.77
C ASP A 19 -9.23 3.16 -1.26
N VAL A 20 -8.13 3.03 -0.51
CA VAL A 20 -7.36 4.18 -0.01
C VAL A 20 -6.75 4.97 -1.17
N PHE A 21 -6.17 4.30 -2.17
CA PHE A 21 -5.58 4.98 -3.33
C PHE A 21 -6.62 5.76 -4.13
N GLU A 22 -7.79 5.18 -4.37
CA GLU A 22 -8.90 5.83 -5.07
C GLU A 22 -9.37 7.07 -4.33
N ARG A 23 -9.49 6.99 -3.00
CA ARG A 23 -9.93 8.13 -2.19
C ARG A 23 -8.85 9.21 -2.10
N ALA A 24 -7.59 8.83 -1.98
CA ALA A 24 -6.46 9.77 -2.02
C ALA A 24 -6.38 10.49 -3.37
N SER A 25 -6.65 9.79 -4.47
CA SER A 25 -6.62 10.36 -5.82
C SER A 25 -7.63 11.47 -6.04
N ARG A 26 -8.75 11.46 -5.30
CA ARG A 26 -9.76 12.53 -5.35
C ARG A 26 -9.39 13.75 -4.50
N MET A 27 -8.46 13.59 -3.58
CA MET A 27 -8.08 14.63 -2.62
C MET A 27 -6.79 15.36 -3.01
N SER A 28 -6.05 14.83 -3.96
CA SER A 28 -4.72 15.33 -4.34
C SER A 28 -4.59 15.46 -5.85
N ASP A 29 -3.73 16.36 -6.31
CA ASP A 29 -3.47 16.52 -7.74
C ASP A 29 -2.69 15.32 -8.30
N GLN A 30 -1.78 14.77 -7.48
CA GLN A 30 -1.04 13.54 -7.78
C GLN A 30 -0.94 12.66 -6.53
N VAL A 31 -0.97 11.34 -6.76
CA VAL A 31 -0.72 10.33 -5.73
C VAL A 31 0.41 9.42 -6.20
N ILE A 32 1.38 9.21 -5.34
CA ILE A 32 2.46 8.24 -5.54
C ILE A 32 2.21 7.07 -4.60
N VAL A 33 2.01 5.88 -5.15
CA VAL A 33 2.02 4.63 -4.39
C VAL A 33 3.47 4.20 -4.28
N ALA A 34 4.06 4.31 -3.10
CA ALA A 34 5.49 4.08 -2.89
C ALA A 34 5.74 2.76 -2.17
N VAL A 35 6.34 1.82 -2.88
CA VAL A 35 6.68 0.49 -2.35
C VAL A 35 7.96 0.56 -1.54
N LEU A 36 7.87 0.21 -0.26
CA LEU A 36 9.04 0.14 0.62
C LEU A 36 9.89 -1.09 0.29
N ILE A 37 11.16 -0.86 0.02
CA ILE A 37 12.16 -1.91 -0.13
C ILE A 37 12.73 -2.24 1.25
N ASN A 38 12.39 -3.42 1.77
CA ASN A 38 12.94 -3.93 3.02
C ASN A 38 13.78 -5.17 2.75
N LYS A 39 15.10 -5.00 2.76
CA LYS A 39 16.05 -6.09 2.47
C LYS A 39 16.10 -7.18 3.54
N GLN A 40 15.58 -6.91 4.75
CA GLN A 40 15.59 -7.86 5.86
C GLN A 40 14.31 -8.68 5.94
N LYS A 41 13.25 -8.29 5.22
CA LYS A 41 11.96 -8.97 5.25
C LYS A 41 11.80 -9.86 4.02
N SER A 42 11.50 -11.14 4.25
CA SER A 42 11.10 -12.04 3.19
C SER A 42 9.69 -11.69 2.70
N SER A 43 9.54 -11.40 1.41
CA SER A 43 8.25 -11.15 0.77
C SER A 43 7.87 -12.30 -0.17
N LEU A 44 6.58 -12.49 -0.39
CA LEU A 44 6.08 -13.50 -1.33
C LEU A 44 6.38 -13.10 -2.77
N PHE A 45 6.15 -11.82 -3.09
CA PHE A 45 6.40 -11.26 -4.40
C PHE A 45 7.67 -10.42 -4.42
N THR A 46 8.40 -10.47 -5.53
CA THR A 46 9.55 -9.60 -5.76
C THR A 46 9.11 -8.13 -5.84
N LEU A 47 10.05 -7.21 -5.72
CA LEU A 47 9.76 -5.78 -5.89
C LEU A 47 9.12 -5.50 -7.26
N ASP A 48 9.68 -6.05 -8.34
CA ASP A 48 9.16 -5.86 -9.69
C ASP A 48 7.73 -6.40 -9.84
N GLU A 49 7.45 -7.59 -9.31
CA GLU A 49 6.11 -8.17 -9.30
C GLU A 49 5.11 -7.28 -8.57
N ARG A 50 5.49 -6.72 -7.43
CA ARG A 50 4.62 -5.83 -6.64
C ARG A 50 4.35 -4.52 -7.39
N ILE A 51 5.35 -3.94 -8.02
CA ILE A 51 5.20 -2.72 -8.85
C ILE A 51 4.29 -2.99 -10.05
N GLU A 52 4.47 -4.11 -10.75
CA GLU A 52 3.62 -4.48 -11.88
C GLU A 52 2.15 -4.64 -11.47
N MET A 53 1.89 -5.37 -10.39
CA MET A 53 0.52 -5.56 -9.88
C MET A 53 -0.13 -4.24 -9.46
N LEU A 54 0.61 -3.37 -8.77
CA LEU A 54 0.13 -2.04 -8.38
C LEU A 54 -0.17 -1.16 -9.60
N THR A 55 0.71 -1.18 -10.59
CA THR A 55 0.55 -0.40 -11.82
C THR A 55 -0.71 -0.81 -12.56
N GLU A 56 -0.95 -2.11 -12.70
CA GLU A 56 -2.15 -2.63 -13.34
C GLU A 56 -3.41 -2.33 -12.51
N ALA A 57 -3.36 -2.56 -11.20
CA ALA A 57 -4.50 -2.33 -10.30
C ALA A 57 -4.92 -0.85 -10.22
N THR A 58 -4.00 0.09 -10.44
CA THR A 58 -4.26 1.54 -10.39
C THR A 58 -4.38 2.18 -11.78
N SER A 59 -4.36 1.41 -12.86
CA SER A 59 -4.35 1.92 -14.24
C SER A 59 -5.57 2.78 -14.59
N HIS A 60 -6.69 2.61 -13.89
CA HIS A 60 -7.90 3.41 -14.05
C HIS A 60 -7.85 4.78 -13.32
N LEU A 61 -6.79 5.04 -12.57
CA LEU A 61 -6.59 6.28 -11.82
C LEU A 61 -5.51 7.15 -12.51
N PRO A 62 -5.90 8.16 -13.29
CA PRO A 62 -4.97 8.88 -14.17
C PRO A 62 -3.91 9.70 -13.43
N ASN A 63 -4.17 10.07 -12.16
CA ASN A 63 -3.25 10.85 -11.34
C ASN A 63 -2.48 10.02 -10.31
N VAL A 64 -2.50 8.69 -10.44
CA VAL A 64 -1.76 7.77 -9.57
C VAL A 64 -0.58 7.18 -10.32
N SER A 65 0.59 7.23 -9.71
CA SER A 65 1.81 6.58 -10.18
C SER A 65 2.36 5.64 -9.13
N VAL A 66 3.17 4.67 -9.55
CA VAL A 66 3.81 3.69 -8.67
C VAL A 66 5.31 3.89 -8.70
N ASP A 67 5.93 3.91 -7.52
CA ASP A 67 7.36 4.05 -7.35
C ASP A 67 7.84 3.16 -6.20
N SER A 68 9.13 3.10 -5.96
CA SER A 68 9.72 2.39 -4.84
C SER A 68 10.73 3.27 -4.13
N PHE A 69 10.96 2.99 -2.85
CA PHE A 69 11.96 3.70 -2.08
C PHE A 69 12.65 2.77 -1.08
N TYR A 70 13.87 3.15 -0.72
CA TYR A 70 14.66 2.51 0.31
C TYR A 70 15.02 3.54 1.39
N GLY A 71 14.99 3.15 2.66
CA GLY A 71 15.33 4.02 3.77
C GLY A 71 14.13 4.74 4.37
N LEU A 72 14.30 5.98 4.77
CA LEU A 72 13.28 6.75 5.43
C LEU A 72 12.26 7.32 4.44
N LEU A 73 10.99 7.12 4.73
CA LEU A 73 9.89 7.69 3.95
C LEU A 73 9.99 9.22 3.86
N VAL A 74 10.40 9.88 4.92
CA VAL A 74 10.52 11.35 4.96
C VAL A 74 11.59 11.90 4.03
N ASP A 75 12.66 11.15 3.80
CA ASP A 75 13.67 11.52 2.80
C ASP A 75 13.08 11.44 1.39
N TYR A 76 12.34 10.37 1.11
CA TYR A 76 11.58 10.23 -0.13
C TYR A 76 10.60 11.40 -0.31
N CYS A 77 9.85 11.75 0.74
CA CYS A 77 8.89 12.87 0.70
C CYS A 77 9.57 14.18 0.34
N ARG A 78 10.73 14.46 0.94
CA ARG A 78 11.49 15.68 0.64
C ARG A 78 11.98 15.70 -0.81
N ASP A 79 12.55 14.60 -1.27
CA ASP A 79 13.14 14.50 -2.61
C ASP A 79 12.08 14.60 -3.73
N HIS A 80 10.84 14.24 -3.43
CA HIS A 80 9.72 14.25 -4.39
C HIS A 80 8.71 15.38 -4.13
N ASN A 81 9.02 16.31 -3.24
CA ASN A 81 8.13 17.43 -2.87
C ASN A 81 6.73 16.97 -2.44
N VAL A 82 6.65 15.88 -1.69
CA VAL A 82 5.40 15.34 -1.16
C VAL A 82 4.83 16.26 -0.10
N ASN A 83 3.54 16.59 -0.21
CA ASN A 83 2.85 17.46 0.73
C ASN A 83 2.20 16.70 1.89
N ALA A 84 1.77 15.46 1.65
CA ALA A 84 1.12 14.65 2.67
C ALA A 84 1.37 13.15 2.47
N ILE A 85 1.51 12.44 3.58
CA ILE A 85 1.47 10.98 3.62
C ILE A 85 0.02 10.58 3.87
N VAL A 86 -0.51 9.67 3.05
CA VAL A 86 -1.88 9.16 3.22
C VAL A 86 -1.82 7.69 3.63
N LYS A 87 -2.50 7.37 4.71
CA LYS A 87 -2.57 6.01 5.26
C LYS A 87 -4.01 5.62 5.61
N GLY A 88 -4.36 4.37 5.33
CA GLY A 88 -5.61 3.79 5.80
C GLY A 88 -5.52 3.37 7.27
N LEU A 89 -6.60 3.54 8.02
CA LEU A 89 -6.72 3.05 9.38
C LEU A 89 -7.86 2.03 9.48
N ARG A 90 -7.57 0.88 10.09
CA ARG A 90 -8.51 -0.23 10.26
C ARG A 90 -8.96 -0.40 11.70
N ALA A 91 -8.06 -0.28 12.65
CA ALA A 91 -8.31 -0.57 14.06
C ALA A 91 -7.51 0.38 14.96
N VAL A 92 -7.87 0.41 16.25
CA VAL A 92 -7.21 1.22 17.28
C VAL A 92 -5.73 0.87 17.42
N SER A 93 -5.37 -0.40 17.32
CA SER A 93 -3.96 -0.86 17.37
C SER A 93 -3.13 -0.31 16.21
N ASP A 94 -3.70 -0.22 15.01
CA ASP A 94 -3.05 0.42 13.88
C ASP A 94 -2.83 1.92 14.18
N PHE A 95 -3.82 2.57 14.76
CA PHE A 95 -3.76 4.00 15.05
C PHE A 95 -2.63 4.36 16.03
N ASP A 96 -2.46 3.60 17.09
CA ASP A 96 -1.40 3.88 18.09
C ASP A 96 -0.01 3.90 17.45
N TYR A 97 0.31 2.90 16.66
CA TYR A 97 1.59 2.83 15.95
C TYR A 97 1.71 3.90 14.86
N GLU A 98 0.67 4.06 14.06
CA GLU A 98 0.66 5.02 12.95
C GLU A 98 0.71 6.47 13.44
N LEU A 99 0.10 6.77 14.59
CA LEU A 99 0.18 8.09 15.21
C LEU A 99 1.63 8.42 15.62
N GLN A 100 2.32 7.47 16.25
CA GLN A 100 3.73 7.65 16.64
C GLN A 100 4.61 7.91 15.41
N MET A 101 4.41 7.15 14.32
CA MET A 101 5.13 7.36 13.07
C MET A 101 4.81 8.72 12.44
N ALA A 102 3.55 9.13 12.45
CA ALA A 102 3.14 10.43 11.94
C ALA A 102 3.81 11.59 12.69
N GLN A 103 3.86 11.49 14.02
CA GLN A 103 4.53 12.50 14.87
C GLN A 103 6.04 12.53 14.61
N MET A 104 6.69 11.38 14.47
CA MET A 104 8.11 11.30 14.15
C MET A 104 8.40 11.89 12.75
N ASN A 105 7.60 11.54 11.76
CA ASN A 105 7.75 12.06 10.40
C ASN A 105 7.59 13.58 10.36
N TYR A 106 6.60 14.11 11.07
CA TYR A 106 6.42 15.56 11.19
C TYR A 106 7.63 16.24 11.86
N ARG A 107 8.16 15.64 12.92
CA ARG A 107 9.35 16.16 13.61
C ARG A 107 10.57 16.25 12.70
N LEU A 108 10.69 15.30 11.77
CA LEU A 108 11.86 15.22 10.88
C LEU A 108 11.77 16.14 9.65
N THR A 109 10.57 16.33 9.08
CA THR A 109 10.43 17.05 7.79
C THR A 109 9.20 17.96 7.71
N GLU A 110 8.42 18.07 8.76
CA GLU A 110 7.14 18.80 8.79
C GLU A 110 6.09 18.26 7.80
N VAL A 111 6.29 17.06 7.22
CA VAL A 111 5.29 16.43 6.38
C VAL A 111 4.13 15.89 7.23
N GLU A 112 2.90 16.23 6.85
CA GLU A 112 1.71 15.77 7.56
C GLU A 112 1.28 14.37 7.11
N THR A 113 0.65 13.63 8.02
CA THR A 113 0.01 12.35 7.72
C THR A 113 -1.50 12.47 7.81
N CYS A 114 -2.19 12.14 6.73
CA CYS A 114 -3.64 12.08 6.66
C CYS A 114 -4.11 10.64 6.80
N PHE A 115 -4.95 10.37 7.78
CA PHE A 115 -5.52 9.05 7.98
C PHE A 115 -6.90 8.96 7.32
N ILE A 116 -7.11 7.92 6.53
CA ILE A 116 -8.40 7.61 5.92
C ILE A 116 -8.94 6.35 6.61
N SER A 117 -10.15 6.44 7.20
CA SER A 117 -10.82 5.26 7.74
C SER A 117 -11.12 4.28 6.60
N THR A 118 -10.69 3.03 6.74
CA THR A 118 -10.89 2.01 5.70
C THR A 118 -12.37 1.70 5.50
N ASN A 119 -12.71 1.32 4.27
CA ASN A 119 -14.04 0.83 3.96
C ASN A 119 -14.36 -0.37 4.87
N PRO A 120 -15.54 -0.38 5.54
CA PRO A 120 -15.93 -1.49 6.43
C PRO A 120 -15.91 -2.87 5.75
N LEU A 121 -16.14 -2.94 4.44
CA LEU A 121 -16.06 -4.18 3.67
C LEU A 121 -14.66 -4.80 3.68
N TYR A 122 -13.61 -3.99 3.87
CA TYR A 122 -12.22 -4.40 3.82
C TYR A 122 -11.44 -4.15 5.11
N SER A 123 -12.14 -3.75 6.19
CA SER A 123 -11.48 -3.36 7.44
C SER A 123 -10.71 -4.49 8.12
N TYR A 124 -11.07 -5.76 7.84
CA TYR A 124 -10.36 -6.94 8.35
C TYR A 124 -9.20 -7.38 7.46
N LEU A 125 -9.07 -6.81 6.24
CA LEU A 125 -8.05 -7.24 5.29
C LEU A 125 -6.65 -6.79 5.67
N SER A 126 -5.70 -7.67 5.43
CA SER A 126 -4.27 -7.37 5.38
C SER A 126 -3.61 -8.26 4.33
N SER A 127 -2.46 -7.86 3.83
CA SER A 127 -1.67 -8.70 2.92
C SER A 127 -1.28 -10.01 3.57
N SER A 128 -0.97 -10.00 4.87
CA SER A 128 -0.63 -11.21 5.64
C SER A 128 -1.80 -12.19 5.71
N LEU A 129 -3.02 -11.70 5.98
CA LEU A 129 -4.21 -12.55 6.02
C LEU A 129 -4.53 -13.14 4.65
N VAL A 130 -4.42 -12.34 3.59
CA VAL A 130 -4.62 -12.80 2.21
C VAL A 130 -3.63 -13.93 1.87
N LYS A 131 -2.36 -13.76 2.20
CA LYS A 131 -1.33 -14.79 1.96
C LYS A 131 -1.61 -16.07 2.74
N GLU A 132 -1.98 -15.94 4.00
CA GLU A 132 -2.32 -17.09 4.84
C GLU A 132 -3.48 -17.89 4.27
N VAL A 133 -4.58 -17.21 3.97
CA VAL A 133 -5.78 -17.86 3.40
C VAL A 133 -5.48 -18.52 2.04
N ALA A 134 -4.80 -17.81 1.14
CA ALA A 134 -4.46 -18.32 -0.18
C ALA A 134 -3.50 -19.53 -0.11
N THR A 135 -2.52 -19.49 0.78
CA THR A 135 -1.57 -20.59 1.00
C THR A 135 -2.27 -21.89 1.41
N HIS A 136 -3.35 -21.80 2.15
CA HIS A 136 -4.15 -22.96 2.58
C HIS A 136 -5.32 -23.27 1.62
N GLY A 137 -5.29 -22.74 0.42
CA GLY A 137 -6.30 -23.02 -0.61
C GLY A 137 -7.63 -22.29 -0.45
N GLY A 138 -7.69 -21.27 0.44
CA GLY A 138 -8.88 -20.44 0.61
C GLY A 138 -9.11 -19.49 -0.56
N ASN A 139 -10.36 -19.16 -0.80
CA ASN A 139 -10.76 -18.24 -1.87
C ASN A 139 -10.62 -16.78 -1.42
N VAL A 140 -9.74 -16.04 -2.07
CA VAL A 140 -9.52 -14.59 -1.83
C VAL A 140 -10.08 -13.71 -2.95
N SER A 141 -10.90 -14.27 -3.83
CA SER A 141 -11.60 -13.53 -4.89
C SER A 141 -12.43 -12.40 -4.31
N GLY A 142 -12.38 -11.22 -4.93
CA GLY A 142 -13.06 -10.02 -4.44
C GLY A 142 -12.35 -9.29 -3.28
N LEU A 143 -11.31 -9.88 -2.71
CA LEU A 143 -10.50 -9.26 -1.63
C LEU A 143 -9.21 -8.66 -2.17
N VAL A 144 -8.81 -9.07 -3.35
CA VAL A 144 -7.65 -8.57 -4.08
C VAL A 144 -8.05 -8.23 -5.52
N PRO A 145 -7.31 -7.33 -6.19
CA PRO A 145 -7.50 -7.09 -7.63
C PRO A 145 -7.30 -8.38 -8.44
N GLU A 146 -7.94 -8.47 -9.59
CA GLU A 146 -7.90 -9.67 -10.45
C GLU A 146 -6.46 -10.07 -10.85
N VAL A 147 -5.61 -9.09 -11.15
CA VAL A 147 -4.20 -9.35 -11.46
C VAL A 147 -3.46 -10.01 -10.30
N VAL A 148 -3.80 -9.66 -9.08
CA VAL A 148 -3.23 -10.26 -7.87
C VAL A 148 -3.73 -11.69 -7.68
N LEU A 149 -5.02 -11.92 -7.91
CA LEU A 149 -5.60 -13.27 -7.79
C LEU A 149 -4.87 -14.27 -8.68
N LYS A 150 -4.66 -13.92 -9.95
CA LYS A 150 -3.92 -14.77 -10.90
C LYS A 150 -2.48 -15.00 -10.45
N ARG A 151 -1.79 -13.96 -10.03
CA ARG A 151 -0.40 -14.06 -9.57
C ARG A 151 -0.25 -14.88 -8.31
N LEU A 152 -1.23 -14.81 -7.39
CA LEU A 152 -1.25 -15.68 -6.20
C LEU A 152 -1.41 -17.15 -6.57
N GLU A 153 -2.35 -17.45 -7.45
CA GLU A 153 -2.58 -18.81 -7.93
C GLU A 153 -1.32 -19.39 -8.58
N ASP A 154 -0.67 -18.65 -9.48
CA ASP A 154 0.55 -19.09 -10.16
C ASP A 154 1.71 -19.27 -9.17
N LYS A 155 1.88 -18.34 -8.24
CA LYS A 155 2.97 -18.36 -7.26
C LYS A 155 2.85 -19.53 -6.28
N LEU A 156 1.65 -19.80 -5.82
CA LEU A 156 1.40 -20.84 -4.81
C LEU A 156 1.32 -22.24 -5.44
N SER A 157 0.85 -22.37 -6.68
CA SER A 157 0.85 -23.67 -7.39
C SER A 157 2.23 -24.13 -7.78
N SER A 158 3.20 -23.24 -7.95
CA SER A 158 4.60 -23.58 -8.24
C SER A 158 5.42 -24.02 -7.02
N THR A 159 4.81 -23.98 -5.82
CA THR A 159 5.47 -24.32 -4.55
C THR A 159 5.12 -25.74 -4.08
N ILE A 160 4.31 -26.51 -4.84
CA ILE A 160 3.92 -27.90 -4.53
C ILE A 160 4.85 -28.87 -5.28
#